data_62da2be132152de7bef0553b44cf85a8
#
_entry.id   62da2be132152de7bef0553b44cf85a8
#
_cell.length_a   1.000
_cell.length_b   1.000
_cell.length_c   1.000
_cell.angle_alpha   90.00
_cell.angle_beta   90.00
_cell.angle_gamma   90.00
#
_symmetry.space_group_name_H-M   'P 1'
#
loop_
_entity.id
_entity.type
_entity.pdbx_description
1 polymer ?
#
loop_
_entity_poly.entity_id
_entity_poly.type
_entity_poly.pdbx_seq_one_letter_code
_entity_poly.pdbx_strand_id
1 'polypeptide(L)'
;MSETKSFQDKCRRLGAKIKYYRTIGGMNQTVLANKLGISYQYLSRIECGKQSPSFPLLVALAEELHVDMAELVSERDSRRF
;
A
#
# COMPACT_ATOMS: atom_id res chain seq x y z
N MET A 1 10.65 -3.70 -21.37
CA MET A 1 10.12 -3.69 -21.16
C MET A 1 9.58 -4.15 -20.55
N SER A 2 9.41 -4.21 -20.25
CA SER A 2 8.71 -4.81 -20.03
C SER A 2 8.40 -5.32 -18.69
N GLU A 3 8.95 -6.35 -18.14
CA GLU A 3 8.61 -6.90 -16.83
C GLU A 3 8.94 -5.95 -15.70
N THR A 4 10.09 -5.31 -15.79
CA THR A 4 10.49 -4.36 -14.77
C THR A 4 9.52 -3.21 -14.68
N LYS A 5 9.12 -2.68 -15.84
CA LYS A 5 8.20 -1.57 -15.87
C LYS A 5 6.83 -1.99 -15.33
N SER A 6 6.39 -3.20 -15.69
CA SER A 6 5.12 -3.70 -15.19
C SER A 6 5.13 -3.86 -13.67
N PHE A 7 6.25 -4.36 -13.13
CA PHE A 7 6.37 -4.49 -11.68
C PHE A 7 6.35 -3.13 -11.00
N GLN A 8 7.07 -2.16 -11.57
CA GLN A 8 7.07 -0.82 -10.99
C GLN A 8 5.69 -0.19 -11.04
N ASP A 9 4.95 -0.41 -12.13
CA ASP A 9 3.60 0.11 -12.22
C ASP A 9 2.70 -0.51 -11.15
N LYS A 10 2.86 -1.81 -10.91
CA LYS A 10 2.07 -2.47 -9.88
C LYS A 10 2.43 -1.96 -8.49
N CYS A 11 3.69 -1.70 -8.24
CA CYS A 11 4.12 -1.14 -6.95
C CYS A 11 3.53 0.25 -6.75
N ARG A 12 3.50 1.07 -7.80
CA ARG A 12 2.93 2.39 -7.68
C ARG A 12 1.43 2.33 -7.41
N ARG A 13 0.74 1.40 -8.09
CA ARG A 13 -0.69 1.24 -7.90
C ARG A 13 -1.00 0.76 -6.50
N LEU A 14 -0.23 -0.21 -6.02
CA LEU A 14 -0.39 -0.70 -4.66
C LEU A 14 -0.15 0.40 -3.64
N GLY A 15 0.94 1.15 -3.83
CA GLY A 15 1.25 2.24 -2.91
C GLY A 15 0.18 3.30 -2.87
N ALA A 16 -0.38 3.63 -4.04
CA ALA A 16 -1.46 4.61 -4.11
C ALA A 16 -2.71 4.12 -3.37
N LYS A 17 -3.02 2.84 -3.47
CA LYS A 17 -4.17 2.29 -2.74
C LYS A 17 -3.94 2.30 -1.24
N ILE A 18 -2.73 1.98 -0.81
CA ILE A 18 -2.40 2.02 0.62
C ILE A 18 -2.59 3.45 1.13
N LYS A 19 -2.07 4.42 0.40
CA LYS A 19 -2.21 5.81 0.80
C LYS A 19 -3.68 6.23 0.83
N TYR A 20 -4.45 5.80 -0.15
CA TYR A 20 -5.86 6.13 -0.23
C TYR A 20 -6.60 5.62 1.00
N TYR A 21 -6.45 4.34 1.32
CA TYR A 21 -7.17 3.76 2.46
C TYR A 21 -6.65 4.29 3.78
N ARG A 22 -5.35 4.57 3.87
CA ARG A 22 -4.81 5.20 5.07
C ARG A 22 -5.45 6.56 5.30
N THR A 23 -5.54 7.34 4.25
CA THR A 23 -6.06 8.70 4.35
C THR A 23 -7.54 8.70 4.73
N ILE A 24 -8.35 7.86 4.09
CA ILE A 24 -9.76 7.84 4.46
C ILE A 24 -9.98 7.23 5.83
N GLY A 25 -9.03 6.47 6.33
CA GLY A 25 -9.07 5.96 7.69
C GLY A 25 -8.62 6.95 8.74
N GLY A 26 -8.23 8.15 8.32
CA GLY A 26 -7.87 9.20 9.24
C GLY A 26 -6.47 9.07 9.83
N MET A 27 -5.59 8.30 9.22
CA MET A 27 -4.25 8.07 9.73
C MET A 27 -3.22 8.81 8.90
N ASN A 28 -2.23 9.41 9.55
CA ASN A 28 -1.05 9.87 8.82
C ASN A 28 -0.04 8.73 8.73
N GLN A 29 1.05 8.95 8.01
CA GLN A 29 2.03 7.89 7.80
C GLN A 29 2.67 7.43 9.10
N THR A 30 2.93 8.35 10.02
CA THR A 30 3.55 7.98 11.28
C THR A 30 2.67 7.06 12.09
N VAL A 31 1.38 7.37 12.15
CA VAL A 31 0.44 6.54 12.90
C VAL A 31 0.38 5.13 12.31
N LEU A 32 0.22 5.03 10.99
CA LEU A 32 0.14 3.70 10.38
C LEU A 32 1.45 2.94 10.53
N ALA A 33 2.58 3.61 10.33
CA ALA A 33 3.88 2.96 10.46
C ALA A 33 4.06 2.41 11.88
N ASN A 34 3.66 3.19 12.89
CA ASN A 34 3.75 2.72 14.27
C ASN A 34 2.89 1.48 14.50
N LYS A 35 1.68 1.46 13.95
CA LYS A 35 0.81 0.30 14.09
C LYS A 35 1.41 -0.93 13.44
N LEU A 36 2.16 -0.74 12.37
CA LEU A 36 2.77 -1.85 11.64
C LEU A 36 4.14 -2.22 12.16
N GLY A 37 4.72 -1.43 13.07
CA GLY A 37 6.05 -1.70 13.58
C GLY A 37 7.16 -1.43 12.57
N ILE A 38 6.95 -0.51 11.66
CA ILE A 38 7.96 -0.15 10.65
C ILE A 38 8.24 1.35 10.73
N SER A 39 9.32 1.76 10.09
CA SER A 39 9.64 3.19 10.05
C SER A 39 8.71 3.90 9.09
N TYR A 40 8.50 5.19 9.34
CA TYR A 40 7.67 5.97 8.44
C TYR A 40 8.35 6.15 7.09
N GLN A 41 9.69 6.18 7.06
CA GLN A 41 10.39 6.25 5.78
C GLN A 41 10.12 5.02 4.92
N TYR A 42 10.10 3.85 5.54
CA TYR A 42 9.81 2.62 4.82
C TYR A 42 8.39 2.65 4.26
N LEU A 43 7.43 3.05 5.08
CA LEU A 43 6.04 3.17 4.61
C LEU A 43 5.94 4.18 3.49
N SER A 44 6.63 5.30 3.60
CA SER A 44 6.60 6.33 2.57
C SER A 44 7.11 5.78 1.24
N ARG A 45 8.16 4.99 1.26
CA ARG A 45 8.68 4.36 0.04
C ARG A 45 7.67 3.43 -0.58
N ILE A 46 6.96 2.67 0.26
CA ILE A 46 5.93 1.77 -0.23
C ILE A 46 4.82 2.57 -0.89
N GLU A 47 4.39 3.64 -0.26
CA GLU A 47 3.29 4.46 -0.81
C GLU A 47 3.69 5.16 -2.09
N CYS A 48 4.98 5.45 -2.26
CA CYS A 48 5.48 6.07 -3.49
C CYS A 48 5.78 5.06 -4.59
N GLY A 49 5.63 3.78 -4.31
CA GLY A 49 5.89 2.74 -5.29
C GLY A 49 7.35 2.42 -5.48
N LYS A 50 8.21 2.89 -4.58
CA LYS A 50 9.65 2.67 -4.68
C LYS A 50 10.09 1.39 -4.01
N GLN A 51 9.20 0.78 -3.27
CA GLN A 51 9.52 -0.44 -2.54
C GLN A 51 8.27 -1.28 -2.41
N SER A 52 8.43 -2.58 -2.61
CA SER A 52 7.32 -3.52 -2.48
C SER A 52 7.29 -4.02 -1.05
N PRO A 53 6.12 -4.07 -0.40
CA PRO A 53 6.04 -4.68 0.91
C PRO A 53 6.20 -6.19 0.82
N SER A 54 6.75 -6.79 1.87
CA SER A 54 6.77 -8.25 1.98
C SER A 54 5.33 -8.74 2.12
N PHE A 55 5.13 -10.04 1.88
CA PHE A 55 3.80 -10.60 2.03
C PHE A 55 3.25 -10.44 3.45
N PRO A 56 4.05 -10.74 4.51
CA PRO A 56 3.53 -10.52 5.87
C PRO A 56 3.14 -9.08 6.13
N LEU A 57 3.91 -8.12 5.61
CA LEU A 57 3.57 -6.73 5.80
C LEU A 57 2.31 -6.38 5.03
N LEU A 58 2.12 -6.96 3.85
CA LEU A 58 0.91 -6.72 3.07
C LEU A 58 -0.33 -7.21 3.82
N VAL A 59 -0.23 -8.38 4.46
CA VAL A 59 -1.33 -8.88 5.29
C VAL A 59 -1.63 -7.91 6.42
N ALA A 60 -0.58 -7.43 7.11
CA ALA A 60 -0.77 -6.49 8.22
C ALA A 60 -1.38 -5.19 7.74
N LEU A 61 -0.96 -4.72 6.56
CA LEU A 61 -1.54 -3.51 5.97
C LEU A 61 -3.03 -3.68 5.74
N ALA A 62 -3.41 -4.81 5.16
CA ALA A 62 -4.83 -5.05 4.89
C ALA A 62 -5.64 -5.04 6.18
N GLU A 63 -5.09 -5.64 7.23
CA GLU A 63 -5.78 -5.68 8.51
C GLU A 63 -5.91 -4.30 9.12
N GLU A 64 -4.83 -3.52 9.12
CA GLU A 64 -4.88 -2.19 9.73
C GLU A 64 -5.76 -1.24 8.93
N LEU A 65 -5.83 -1.42 7.63
CA LEU A 65 -6.64 -0.56 6.78
C LEU A 65 -8.08 -1.06 6.65
N HIS A 66 -8.37 -2.24 7.21
CA HIS A 66 -9.71 -2.83 7.18
C HIS A 66 -10.20 -3.07 5.75
N VAL A 67 -9.33 -3.60 4.91
CA VAL A 67 -9.68 -3.96 3.54
C VAL A 67 -9.17 -5.37 3.27
N ASP A 68 -9.78 -6.02 2.30
CA ASP A 68 -9.29 -7.32 1.84
C ASP A 68 -7.98 -7.16 1.10
N MET A 69 -7.11 -8.17 1.24
CA MET A 69 -5.88 -8.16 0.46
C MET A 69 -6.15 -8.09 -1.03
N ALA A 70 -7.20 -8.75 -1.48
CA ALA A 70 -7.55 -8.71 -2.90
C ALA A 70 -7.79 -7.28 -3.36
N GLU A 71 -8.38 -6.45 -2.51
CA GLU A 71 -8.61 -5.07 -2.86
C GLU A 71 -7.31 -4.30 -3.00
N LEU A 72 -6.35 -4.56 -2.09
CA LEU A 72 -5.07 -3.86 -2.16
C LEU A 72 -4.30 -4.22 -3.42
N VAL A 73 -4.32 -5.48 -3.82
CA VAL A 73 -3.50 -5.92 -4.95
C VAL A 73 -4.24 -5.87 -6.28
N SER A 74 -5.53 -5.54 -6.26
CA SER A 74 -6.32 -5.46 -7.48
C SER A 74 -5.81 -4.33 -8.36
N GLU A 75 -5.87 -4.54 -9.66
CA GLU A 75 -5.52 -3.49 -10.61
C GLU A 75 -6.71 -2.61 -10.94
N ARG A 76 -7.87 -2.95 -10.43
CA ARG A 76 -9.03 -2.11 -10.60
C ARG A 76 -8.91 -0.86 -9.74
N ASP A 77 -9.46 0.21 -10.24
CA ASP A 77 -9.58 1.43 -9.45
C ASP A 77 -10.75 1.23 -8.48
N SER A 78 -10.43 1.14 -7.20
CA SER A 78 -11.45 0.86 -6.18
C SER A 78 -12.45 2.00 -6.03
N ARG A 79 -12.17 3.15 -6.62
CA ARG A 79 -13.08 4.29 -6.55
C ARG A 79 -14.06 4.35 -7.70
N ARG A 80 -13.97 3.38 -8.62
CA ARG A 80 -14.88 3.32 -9.77
C ARG A 80 -16.06 2.42 -9.46
N PHE A 81 -17.16 2.78 -9.98
CA PHE A 81 -18.39 2.03 -9.84
C PHE A 81 -18.97 1.70 -11.17
#